data_d292bfcad169122ef1d94e57cca354c8
#
_entry.id   d292bfcad169122ef1d94e57cca354c8
#
_cell.length_a   1.000
_cell.length_b   1.000
_cell.length_c   1.000
_cell.angle_alpha   90.00
_cell.angle_beta   90.00
_cell.angle_gamma   90.00
#
_symmetry.space_group_name_H-M   'P 1'
#
loop_
_entity.id
_entity.type
_entity.pdbx_description
1 polymer ?
#
loop_
_entity_poly.entity_id
_entity_poly.type
_entity_poly.pdbx_seq_one_letter_code
_entity_poly.pdbx_strand_id
1 'polypeptide(L)'
;MAKKEKYYVVWDGASCGVFSSWEACQEAVEGYSNARYKSFKSMEEAEDAYEMGADAYYEMEKERATSDGDKVASDAGQASSGTGQTTKKATSAPSSAPCEEAKAPQSLRWARCKGVIMDSIAVDAACSGNPGMMEYRGVYLGNGREIFHFGPMYGTNNIGEFLALVHGLALLKQKGLTQMPIYSDSVNAQLWVRQRHCKTTLVRNEKTAELYRLIERAEKWLRENSYCNPVIKWPTESWGEIPADFGRK
;
A
#
# COMPACT_ATOMS: atom_id res chain seq x y z
N MET A 1 16.33 11.50 28.36
CA MET A 1 15.12 11.16 27.58
C MET A 1 15.33 11.68 26.16
N ALA A 2 15.40 10.80 25.16
CA ALA A 2 15.56 11.22 23.78
C ALA A 2 14.31 12.00 23.34
N LYS A 3 14.51 13.21 22.83
CA LYS A 3 13.43 14.04 22.27
C LYS A 3 12.91 13.29 21.04
N LYS A 4 11.65 12.86 21.03
CA LYS A 4 11.02 12.27 19.85
C LYS A 4 11.04 13.32 18.75
N GLU A 5 11.76 13.08 17.69
CA GLU A 5 11.76 13.92 16.50
C GLU A 5 10.33 13.95 15.93
N LYS A 6 9.88 15.13 15.55
CA LYS A 6 8.59 15.36 14.89
C LYS A 6 8.84 16.08 13.60
N TYR A 7 8.07 15.73 12.60
CA TYR A 7 8.08 16.36 11.29
C TYR A 7 6.77 17.11 11.09
N TYR A 8 6.80 18.18 10.32
CA TYR A 8 5.65 19.07 10.15
C TYR A 8 5.42 19.28 8.66
N VAL A 9 4.18 19.15 8.25
CA VAL A 9 3.74 19.43 6.87
C VAL A 9 2.98 20.74 6.88
N VAL A 10 3.33 21.62 5.96
CA VAL A 10 2.56 22.83 5.66
C VAL A 10 2.06 22.71 4.22
N TRP A 11 0.76 22.55 4.08
CA TRP A 11 0.10 22.51 2.78
C TRP A 11 -0.25 23.91 2.27
N ASP A 12 -0.69 24.79 3.20
CA ASP A 12 -1.01 26.18 2.92
C ASP A 12 -0.33 27.08 3.95
N GLY A 13 0.51 27.96 3.46
CA GLY A 13 1.32 28.88 4.26
C GLY A 13 2.13 29.81 3.37
N ALA A 14 2.95 30.64 3.97
CA ALA A 14 3.93 31.48 3.26
C ALA A 14 4.98 30.61 2.54
N SER A 15 5.29 29.42 3.10
CA SER A 15 6.13 28.40 2.47
C SER A 15 5.50 27.03 2.69
N CYS A 16 5.22 26.30 1.62
CA CYS A 16 4.66 24.94 1.69
C CYS A 16 5.78 23.90 1.62
N GLY A 17 5.66 22.82 2.39
CA GLY A 17 6.67 21.76 2.40
C GLY A 17 6.64 20.92 3.67
N VAL A 18 7.67 20.04 3.80
CA VAL A 18 7.92 19.23 4.99
C VAL A 18 9.08 19.83 5.76
N PHE A 19 8.88 20.03 7.05
CA PHE A 19 9.84 20.67 7.96
C PHE A 19 10.22 19.72 9.10
N SER A 20 11.50 19.66 9.44
CA SER A 20 12.04 18.82 10.52
C SER A 20 12.00 19.51 11.89
N SER A 21 11.61 20.78 11.96
CA SER A 21 11.51 21.53 13.21
C SER A 21 10.22 22.34 13.30
N TRP A 22 9.76 22.57 14.53
CA TRP A 22 8.58 23.39 14.78
C TRP A 22 8.82 24.86 14.42
N GLU A 23 10.02 25.35 14.67
CA GLU A 23 10.42 26.72 14.40
C GLU A 23 10.29 27.05 12.88
N ALA A 24 10.80 26.17 12.04
CA ALA A 24 10.68 26.33 10.59
C ALA A 24 9.22 26.23 10.10
N CYS A 25 8.43 25.35 10.70
CA CYS A 25 7.00 25.24 10.41
C CYS A 25 6.26 26.51 10.84
N GLN A 26 6.60 27.07 12.00
CA GLN A 26 5.98 28.29 12.52
C GLN A 26 6.27 29.49 11.61
N GLU A 27 7.50 29.68 11.16
CA GLU A 27 7.86 30.72 10.18
C GLU A 27 7.07 30.57 8.86
N ALA A 28 6.84 29.32 8.43
CA ALA A 28 6.11 29.02 7.20
C ALA A 28 4.60 29.32 7.28
N VAL A 29 4.01 29.38 8.48
CA VAL A 29 2.58 29.63 8.69
C VAL A 29 2.28 30.99 9.32
N GLU A 30 3.29 31.68 9.87
CA GLU A 30 3.13 32.96 10.54
C GLU A 30 2.55 34.02 9.59
N GLY A 31 1.49 34.72 10.03
CA GLY A 31 0.81 35.73 9.24
C GLY A 31 -0.09 35.23 8.11
N TYR A 32 -0.24 33.90 7.94
CA TYR A 32 -1.08 33.32 6.92
C TYR A 32 -2.46 32.90 7.48
N SER A 33 -3.53 33.58 7.07
CA SER A 33 -4.86 33.50 7.70
C SER A 33 -5.60 32.17 7.54
N ASN A 34 -5.18 31.29 6.64
CA ASN A 34 -5.78 29.98 6.39
C ASN A 34 -4.72 28.88 6.28
N ALA A 35 -3.68 28.95 7.12
CA ALA A 35 -2.63 27.95 7.12
C ALA A 35 -3.16 26.56 7.46
N ARG A 36 -2.84 25.58 6.61
CA ARG A 36 -3.11 24.16 6.88
C ARG A 36 -1.79 23.45 7.10
N TYR A 37 -1.60 22.96 8.31
CA TYR A 37 -0.38 22.24 8.69
C TYR A 37 -0.68 21.13 9.71
N LYS A 38 0.20 20.15 9.82
CA LYS A 38 0.09 19.02 10.76
C LYS A 38 1.44 18.42 11.11
N SER A 39 1.55 17.83 12.31
CA SER A 39 2.76 17.15 12.78
C SER A 39 2.66 15.63 12.61
N PHE A 40 3.77 15.00 12.24
CA PHE A 40 3.92 13.56 12.00
C PHE A 40 5.04 12.98 12.86
N LYS A 41 5.04 11.65 13.03
CA LYS A 41 6.02 10.93 13.85
C LYS A 41 7.24 10.50 13.05
N SER A 42 7.14 10.41 11.73
CA SER A 42 8.23 10.06 10.82
C SER A 42 8.27 11.02 9.64
N MET A 43 9.44 11.11 9.02
CA MET A 43 9.65 11.90 7.79
C MET A 43 8.83 11.34 6.64
N GLU A 44 8.77 10.01 6.52
CA GLU A 44 8.02 9.29 5.48
C GLU A 44 6.52 9.60 5.55
N GLU A 45 5.91 9.53 6.77
CA GLU A 45 4.49 9.93 6.94
C GLU A 45 4.25 11.39 6.57
N ALA A 46 5.21 12.27 6.85
CA ALA A 46 5.09 13.70 6.53
C ALA A 46 5.19 13.94 5.02
N GLU A 47 6.12 13.30 4.33
CA GLU A 47 6.27 13.37 2.88
C GLU A 47 5.04 12.82 2.17
N ASP A 48 4.53 11.67 2.62
CA ASP A 48 3.31 11.05 2.11
C ASP A 48 2.10 11.98 2.25
N ALA A 49 1.93 12.58 3.42
CA ALA A 49 0.84 13.52 3.67
C ALA A 49 0.97 14.79 2.81
N TYR A 50 2.19 15.29 2.62
CA TYR A 50 2.44 16.45 1.77
C TYR A 50 2.11 16.17 0.30
N GLU A 51 2.58 15.04 -0.24
CA GLU A 51 2.31 14.61 -1.61
C GLU A 51 0.81 14.33 -1.85
N MET A 52 0.11 13.80 -0.84
CA MET A 52 -1.33 13.58 -0.89
C MET A 52 -2.12 14.89 -1.06
N GLY A 53 -1.62 15.97 -0.46
CA GLY A 53 -2.28 17.27 -0.41
C GLY A 53 -3.34 17.35 0.71
N ALA A 54 -3.58 18.57 1.20
CA ALA A 54 -4.43 18.81 2.37
C ALA A 54 -5.84 18.22 2.23
N ASP A 55 -6.53 18.47 1.13
CA ASP A 55 -7.92 18.05 0.96
C ASP A 55 -8.07 16.53 1.02
N ALA A 56 -7.24 15.80 0.28
CA ALA A 56 -7.25 14.35 0.27
C ALA A 56 -6.84 13.77 1.63
N TYR A 57 -5.90 14.40 2.33
CA TYR A 57 -5.46 13.98 3.64
C TYR A 57 -6.59 14.11 4.69
N TYR A 58 -7.27 15.26 4.74
CA TYR A 58 -8.36 15.48 5.70
C TYR A 58 -9.61 14.65 5.37
N GLU A 59 -9.90 14.37 4.10
CA GLU A 59 -10.96 13.43 3.72
C GLU A 59 -10.66 12.01 4.20
N MET A 60 -9.43 11.54 4.02
CA MET A 60 -8.99 10.24 4.52
C MET A 60 -9.09 10.14 6.05
N GLU A 61 -8.71 11.19 6.79
CA GLU A 61 -8.86 11.21 8.26
C GLU A 61 -10.33 11.16 8.69
N LYS A 62 -11.20 11.83 7.96
CA LYS A 62 -12.64 11.81 8.21
C LYS A 62 -13.23 10.42 7.99
N GLU A 63 -12.83 9.73 6.93
CA GLU A 63 -13.25 8.34 6.66
C GLU A 63 -12.75 7.38 7.75
N ARG A 64 -11.53 7.57 8.25
CA ARG A 64 -10.98 6.80 9.38
C ARG A 64 -11.77 7.03 10.67
N ALA A 65 -12.13 8.27 10.97
CA ALA A 65 -12.91 8.62 12.16
C ALA A 65 -14.34 8.05 12.13
N THR A 66 -14.93 7.90 10.94
CA THR A 66 -16.26 7.30 10.77
C THR A 66 -16.24 5.77 10.86
N SER A 67 -15.14 5.12 10.48
CA SER A 67 -14.98 3.67 10.57
C SER A 67 -14.68 3.16 11.99
N ASP A 68 -14.12 4.00 12.85
CA ASP A 68 -13.87 3.66 14.28
C ASP A 68 -15.11 3.89 15.18
N GLY A 69 -16.15 4.57 14.66
CA GLY A 69 -17.38 4.87 15.41
C GLY A 69 -18.39 3.71 15.51
N ASP A 70 -18.17 2.58 14.84
CA ASP A 70 -19.15 1.47 14.78
C ASP A 70 -18.80 0.29 15.71
N LYS A 71 -17.97 0.51 16.72
CA LYS A 71 -17.56 -0.51 17.72
C LYS A 71 -18.12 -0.31 19.12
N VAL A 72 -19.24 0.39 19.30
CA VAL A 72 -19.94 0.38 20.61
C VAL A 72 -21.44 0.22 20.38
N ALA A 73 -21.94 -0.97 20.51
CA ALA A 73 -23.20 -1.43 21.10
C ALA A 73 -23.77 -2.63 20.35
N SER A 74 -23.64 -3.80 20.93
CA SER A 74 -24.76 -4.69 21.26
C SER A 74 -24.24 -6.00 21.86
N ASP A 75 -24.24 -5.98 23.19
CA ASP A 75 -24.34 -7.19 24.01
C ASP A 75 -25.84 -7.48 24.16
N ALA A 76 -26.26 -8.70 23.90
CA ALA A 76 -27.25 -9.47 24.61
C ALA A 76 -27.90 -10.58 23.73
N GLY A 77 -27.65 -11.83 24.10
CA GLY A 77 -28.79 -12.74 24.35
C GLY A 77 -29.01 -13.93 23.42
N GLN A 78 -28.59 -15.10 23.93
CA GLN A 78 -29.29 -16.42 23.94
C GLN A 78 -29.26 -17.35 22.72
N ALA A 79 -28.51 -18.39 22.87
CA ALA A 79 -28.80 -19.86 22.98
C ALA A 79 -29.94 -20.45 22.15
N SER A 80 -29.66 -21.46 21.31
CA SER A 80 -30.06 -22.88 21.48
C SER A 80 -29.76 -23.72 20.23
N SER A 81 -29.00 -24.75 20.42
CA SER A 81 -29.21 -26.17 20.17
C SER A 81 -29.86 -26.63 18.85
N GLY A 82 -29.17 -27.55 18.17
CA GLY A 82 -29.76 -28.41 17.15
C GLY A 82 -28.74 -29.29 16.43
N THR A 83 -28.56 -30.47 16.96
CA THR A 83 -27.93 -31.68 16.44
C THR A 83 -28.38 -32.11 15.05
N GLY A 84 -27.49 -32.76 14.28
CA GLY A 84 -27.85 -33.57 13.11
C GLY A 84 -26.66 -34.12 12.33
N GLN A 85 -26.28 -35.35 12.67
CA GLN A 85 -25.35 -36.26 11.98
C GLN A 85 -25.88 -36.67 10.59
N THR A 86 -25.07 -37.02 9.64
CA THR A 86 -24.58 -38.32 9.12
C THR A 86 -24.28 -38.27 7.63
N THR A 87 -23.17 -38.65 7.22
CA THR A 87 -22.52 -39.86 6.68
C THR A 87 -22.40 -39.98 5.15
N LYS A 88 -21.14 -40.32 4.74
CA LYS A 88 -20.64 -41.24 3.69
C LYS A 88 -20.95 -40.92 2.22
N LYS A 89 -20.07 -41.10 1.25
CA LYS A 89 -19.03 -42.08 0.97
C LYS A 89 -18.29 -41.74 -0.33
N ALA A 90 -17.01 -41.94 -0.29
CA ALA A 90 -15.98 -42.16 -1.29
C ALA A 90 -16.35 -42.61 -2.72
N THR A 91 -15.51 -42.19 -3.67
CA THR A 91 -14.72 -42.99 -4.63
C THR A 91 -14.13 -42.04 -5.66
N SER A 92 -12.96 -42.03 -6.02
CA SER A 92 -11.80 -42.77 -6.46
C SER A 92 -11.01 -41.89 -7.43
N ALA A 93 -9.72 -41.84 -7.23
CA ALA A 93 -8.71 -41.24 -8.11
C ALA A 93 -8.53 -42.07 -9.41
N PRO A 94 -7.80 -41.50 -10.41
CA PRO A 94 -6.44 -41.98 -10.58
C PRO A 94 -5.39 -40.89 -10.82
N SER A 95 -4.25 -41.02 -10.18
CA SER A 95 -2.89 -41.30 -10.66
C SER A 95 -2.45 -40.48 -11.91
N SER A 96 -1.42 -39.69 -11.98
CA SER A 96 -0.05 -39.81 -11.51
C SER A 96 0.80 -38.74 -12.18
N ALA A 97 1.71 -38.09 -11.47
CA ALA A 97 3.10 -37.85 -11.82
C ALA A 97 3.76 -37.02 -10.72
N PRO A 98 5.01 -37.28 -10.31
CA PRO A 98 5.64 -36.63 -9.19
C PRO A 98 6.12 -35.24 -9.59
N CYS A 99 5.49 -34.22 -9.07
CA CYS A 99 6.08 -32.89 -9.00
C CYS A 99 7.02 -32.90 -7.80
N GLU A 100 8.27 -32.55 -8.02
CA GLU A 100 9.30 -32.35 -7.01
C GLU A 100 8.72 -31.68 -5.77
N GLU A 101 8.91 -32.30 -4.62
CA GLU A 101 8.63 -31.75 -3.30
C GLU A 101 9.47 -30.48 -3.10
N ALA A 102 8.91 -29.35 -3.49
CA ALA A 102 9.39 -28.04 -3.04
C ALA A 102 9.26 -28.04 -1.51
N LYS A 103 10.39 -27.87 -0.81
CA LYS A 103 10.48 -27.70 0.64
C LYS A 103 9.32 -26.87 1.14
N ALA A 104 8.55 -27.41 2.09
CA ALA A 104 7.42 -26.74 2.72
C ALA A 104 7.85 -25.32 3.14
N PRO A 105 7.11 -24.26 2.74
CA PRO A 105 7.51 -22.91 3.07
C PRO A 105 7.51 -22.73 4.58
N GLN A 106 8.56 -22.10 5.11
CA GLN A 106 8.57 -21.54 6.45
C GLN A 106 7.22 -20.87 6.66
N SER A 107 6.51 -21.25 7.72
CA SER A 107 5.11 -20.87 7.97
C SER A 107 4.90 -19.40 7.67
N LEU A 108 4.14 -19.09 6.61
CA LEU A 108 3.88 -17.74 6.15
C LEU A 108 3.31 -16.94 7.33
N ARG A 109 4.08 -15.98 7.85
CA ARG A 109 3.72 -15.24 9.07
C ARG A 109 2.34 -14.57 8.96
N TRP A 110 2.00 -14.09 7.75
CA TRP A 110 0.73 -13.43 7.46
C TRP A 110 -0.47 -14.38 7.38
N ALA A 111 -0.26 -15.68 7.17
CA ALA A 111 -1.34 -16.65 7.22
C ALA A 111 -2.02 -16.75 8.59
N ARG A 112 -1.37 -16.24 9.64
CA ARG A 112 -1.91 -16.16 11.01
C ARG A 112 -2.73 -14.88 11.26
N CYS A 113 -2.64 -13.90 10.36
CA CYS A 113 -3.36 -12.64 10.51
C CYS A 113 -4.84 -12.84 10.14
N LYS A 114 -5.72 -12.51 11.09
CA LYS A 114 -7.16 -12.67 10.88
C LYS A 114 -7.64 -11.71 9.78
N GLY A 115 -8.27 -12.27 8.75
CA GLY A 115 -8.85 -11.49 7.65
C GLY A 115 -7.95 -11.36 6.42
N VAL A 116 -6.73 -11.88 6.43
CA VAL A 116 -5.88 -11.93 5.23
C VAL A 116 -6.48 -12.88 4.19
N ILE A 117 -6.64 -12.42 2.99
CA ILE A 117 -7.07 -13.24 1.84
C ILE A 117 -5.81 -13.85 1.24
N MET A 118 -5.64 -15.15 1.39
CA MET A 118 -4.43 -15.86 0.93
C MET A 118 -4.33 -15.93 -0.59
N ASP A 119 -5.48 -16.04 -1.29
CA ASP A 119 -5.51 -15.99 -2.75
C ASP A 119 -5.51 -14.54 -3.23
N SER A 120 -4.38 -13.89 -3.06
CA SER A 120 -4.15 -12.48 -3.36
C SER A 120 -2.67 -12.21 -3.61
N ILE A 121 -2.35 -11.02 -4.07
CA ILE A 121 -0.97 -10.54 -4.16
C ILE A 121 -0.75 -9.35 -3.22
N ALA A 122 0.47 -9.21 -2.71
CA ALA A 122 0.95 -8.01 -2.03
C ALA A 122 2.00 -7.34 -2.90
N VAL A 123 2.00 -6.02 -2.92
CA VAL A 123 2.99 -5.22 -3.65
C VAL A 123 3.59 -4.17 -2.73
N ASP A 124 4.86 -3.89 -2.93
CA ASP A 124 5.61 -2.92 -2.16
C ASP A 124 6.81 -2.40 -2.96
N ALA A 125 7.36 -1.28 -2.52
CA ALA A 125 8.58 -0.68 -3.05
C ALA A 125 9.59 -0.40 -1.94
N ALA A 126 10.84 -0.27 -2.33
CA ALA A 126 11.92 0.20 -1.47
C ALA A 126 12.74 1.23 -2.22
N CYS A 127 13.20 2.25 -1.52
CA CYS A 127 14.04 3.29 -2.08
C CYS A 127 15.27 3.52 -1.17
N SER A 128 16.45 3.50 -1.77
CA SER A 128 17.70 3.80 -1.07
C SER A 128 17.95 5.32 -1.09
N GLY A 129 17.28 6.04 -0.17
CA GLY A 129 17.12 7.50 -0.18
C GLY A 129 15.84 7.93 -0.93
N ASN A 130 15.31 9.12 -0.64
CA ASN A 130 14.06 9.62 -1.26
C ASN A 130 14.22 11.08 -1.72
N PRO A 131 14.59 11.33 -3.02
CA PRO A 131 14.76 10.38 -4.11
C PRO A 131 16.08 9.58 -4.05
N GLY A 132 16.05 8.36 -4.59
CA GLY A 132 17.19 7.45 -4.59
C GLY A 132 17.03 6.30 -5.58
N MET A 133 17.72 5.18 -5.33
CA MET A 133 17.55 3.97 -6.13
C MET A 133 16.34 3.20 -5.61
N MET A 134 15.25 3.25 -6.33
CA MET A 134 14.01 2.55 -6.01
C MET A 134 13.90 1.23 -6.76
N GLU A 135 13.25 0.28 -6.13
CA GLU A 135 12.81 -0.98 -6.73
C GLU A 135 11.44 -1.37 -6.16
N TYR A 136 10.71 -2.19 -6.87
CA TYR A 136 9.43 -2.69 -6.38
C TYR A 136 9.21 -4.15 -6.76
N ARG A 137 8.36 -4.83 -6.00
CA ARG A 137 8.02 -6.23 -6.26
C ARG A 137 6.58 -6.57 -5.90
N GLY A 138 6.14 -7.72 -6.39
CA GLY A 138 4.89 -8.35 -6.02
C GLY A 138 5.10 -9.78 -5.53
N VAL A 139 4.37 -10.16 -4.49
CA VAL A 139 4.44 -11.47 -3.84
C VAL A 139 3.04 -12.09 -3.80
N TYR A 140 2.91 -13.34 -4.21
CA TYR A 140 1.68 -14.10 -4.04
C TYR A 140 1.56 -14.62 -2.60
N LEU A 141 0.48 -14.26 -1.91
CA LEU A 141 0.33 -14.56 -0.48
C LEU A 141 0.14 -16.05 -0.19
N GLY A 142 -0.44 -16.80 -1.11
CA GLY A 142 -0.72 -18.22 -0.93
C GLY A 142 0.50 -19.08 -0.68
N ASN A 143 1.67 -18.67 -1.21
CA ASN A 143 2.91 -19.44 -1.04
C ASN A 143 4.16 -18.59 -0.78
N GLY A 144 4.03 -17.25 -0.70
CA GLY A 144 5.15 -16.34 -0.47
C GLY A 144 6.10 -16.15 -1.66
N ARG A 145 5.71 -16.61 -2.85
CA ARG A 145 6.56 -16.52 -4.04
C ARG A 145 6.51 -15.10 -4.61
N GLU A 146 7.69 -14.54 -4.89
CA GLU A 146 7.81 -13.33 -5.71
C GLU A 146 7.32 -13.63 -7.13
N ILE A 147 6.41 -12.79 -7.63
CA ILE A 147 5.77 -12.95 -8.95
C ILE A 147 6.27 -11.95 -9.97
N PHE A 148 6.79 -10.83 -9.52
CA PHE A 148 7.53 -9.87 -10.32
C PHE A 148 8.44 -9.02 -9.43
N HIS A 149 9.49 -8.50 -10.03
CA HIS A 149 10.43 -7.54 -9.45
C HIS A 149 10.89 -6.57 -10.55
N PHE A 150 11.07 -5.32 -10.19
CA PHE A 150 11.57 -4.29 -11.08
C PHE A 150 12.52 -3.35 -10.33
N GLY A 151 13.56 -2.91 -11.00
CA GLY A 151 14.58 -1.99 -10.48
C GLY A 151 15.96 -2.64 -10.38
N PRO A 152 16.94 -1.95 -9.78
CA PRO A 152 16.84 -0.60 -9.23
C PRO A 152 16.80 0.50 -10.31
N MET A 153 16.05 1.57 -10.05
CA MET A 153 15.96 2.76 -10.90
C MET A 153 15.90 4.02 -10.03
N TYR A 154 16.44 5.14 -10.50
CA TYR A 154 16.39 6.38 -9.74
C TYR A 154 14.96 6.94 -9.71
N GLY A 155 14.40 7.13 -8.50
CA GLY A 155 13.03 7.58 -8.29
C GLY A 155 12.73 7.86 -6.83
N THR A 156 11.47 7.79 -6.46
CA THR A 156 10.99 7.89 -5.06
C THR A 156 10.23 6.63 -4.67
N ASN A 157 10.11 6.40 -3.36
CA ASN A 157 9.35 5.26 -2.84
C ASN A 157 7.91 5.25 -3.36
N ASN A 158 7.21 6.37 -3.25
CA ASN A 158 5.82 6.51 -3.68
C ASN A 158 5.61 6.20 -5.18
N ILE A 159 6.55 6.62 -6.05
CA ILE A 159 6.50 6.24 -7.47
C ILE A 159 6.65 4.73 -7.63
N GLY A 160 7.58 4.12 -6.88
CA GLY A 160 7.78 2.66 -6.89
C GLY A 160 6.51 1.91 -6.51
N GLU A 161 5.86 2.30 -5.44
CA GLU A 161 4.60 1.72 -4.96
C GLU A 161 3.45 1.90 -5.95
N PHE A 162 3.32 3.07 -6.57
CA PHE A 162 2.35 3.31 -7.63
C PHE A 162 2.59 2.38 -8.83
N LEU A 163 3.84 2.27 -9.29
CA LEU A 163 4.20 1.39 -10.40
C LEU A 163 4.00 -0.08 -10.03
N ALA A 164 4.27 -0.49 -8.78
CA ALA A 164 4.02 -1.84 -8.28
C ALA A 164 2.54 -2.22 -8.36
N LEU A 165 1.64 -1.32 -7.91
CA LEU A 165 0.19 -1.52 -8.00
C LEU A 165 -0.28 -1.64 -9.45
N VAL A 166 0.15 -0.74 -10.34
CA VAL A 166 -0.25 -0.80 -11.76
C VAL A 166 0.30 -2.06 -12.44
N HIS A 167 1.54 -2.47 -12.13
CA HIS A 167 2.11 -3.71 -12.64
C HIS A 167 1.31 -4.92 -12.17
N GLY A 168 0.96 -4.98 -10.89
CA GLY A 168 0.12 -6.05 -10.34
C GLY A 168 -1.25 -6.12 -11.00
N LEU A 169 -1.94 -5.00 -11.16
CA LEU A 169 -3.24 -4.92 -11.84
C LEU A 169 -3.13 -5.39 -13.30
N ALA A 170 -2.10 -4.95 -14.02
CA ALA A 170 -1.87 -5.35 -15.40
C ALA A 170 -1.58 -6.85 -15.53
N LEU A 171 -0.77 -7.40 -14.64
CA LEU A 171 -0.46 -8.83 -14.57
C LEU A 171 -1.70 -9.68 -14.30
N LEU A 172 -2.53 -9.29 -13.31
CA LEU A 172 -3.75 -10.00 -12.99
C LEU A 172 -4.75 -9.96 -14.15
N LYS A 173 -4.89 -8.82 -14.81
CA LYS A 173 -5.72 -8.70 -16.01
C LYS A 173 -5.23 -9.61 -17.14
N GLN A 174 -3.92 -9.62 -17.40
CA GLN A 174 -3.32 -10.50 -18.42
C GLN A 174 -3.58 -11.99 -18.12
N LYS A 175 -3.61 -12.36 -16.85
CA LYS A 175 -3.88 -13.74 -16.40
C LYS A 175 -5.38 -14.07 -16.28
N GLY A 176 -6.28 -13.12 -16.53
CA GLY A 176 -7.73 -13.31 -16.37
C GLY A 176 -8.20 -13.36 -14.91
N LEU A 177 -7.34 -13.00 -13.94
CA LEU A 177 -7.62 -13.04 -12.51
C LEU A 177 -8.28 -11.73 -12.04
N THR A 178 -9.41 -11.38 -12.61
CA THR A 178 -10.05 -10.06 -12.46
C THR A 178 -10.65 -9.78 -11.08
N GLN A 179 -10.79 -10.80 -10.23
CA GLN A 179 -11.34 -10.68 -8.88
C GLN A 179 -10.28 -10.86 -7.78
N MET A 180 -9.05 -11.21 -8.14
CA MET A 180 -7.98 -11.43 -7.17
C MET A 180 -7.57 -10.11 -6.51
N PRO A 181 -7.59 -10.02 -5.17
CA PRO A 181 -7.21 -8.80 -4.46
C PRO A 181 -5.72 -8.48 -4.57
N ILE A 182 -5.41 -7.19 -4.48
CA ILE A 182 -4.04 -6.67 -4.36
C ILE A 182 -3.93 -5.89 -3.04
N TYR A 183 -2.99 -6.25 -2.20
CA TYR A 183 -2.64 -5.52 -1.00
C TYR A 183 -1.48 -4.55 -1.27
N SER A 184 -1.59 -3.35 -0.73
CA SER A 184 -0.52 -2.36 -0.64
C SER A 184 -0.68 -1.59 0.67
N ASP A 185 0.42 -1.23 1.32
CA ASP A 185 0.42 -0.40 2.52
C ASP A 185 0.54 1.10 2.20
N SER A 186 0.77 1.46 0.95
CA SER A 186 0.82 2.83 0.50
C SER A 186 -0.58 3.41 0.23
N VAL A 187 -0.97 4.41 1.00
CA VAL A 187 -2.21 5.17 0.77
C VAL A 187 -2.08 6.02 -0.48
N ASN A 188 -0.91 6.64 -0.69
CA ASN A 188 -0.64 7.48 -1.85
C ASN A 188 -0.74 6.70 -3.16
N ALA A 189 -0.09 5.55 -3.23
CA ALA A 189 -0.14 4.71 -4.42
C ALA A 189 -1.57 4.28 -4.76
N GLN A 190 -2.37 3.91 -3.75
CA GLN A 190 -3.78 3.57 -3.93
C GLN A 190 -4.60 4.76 -4.44
N LEU A 191 -4.36 5.97 -3.90
CA LEU A 191 -5.01 7.19 -4.32
C LEU A 191 -4.67 7.52 -5.78
N TRP A 192 -3.38 7.47 -6.15
CA TRP A 192 -2.91 7.75 -7.50
C TRP A 192 -3.45 6.76 -8.53
N VAL A 193 -3.57 5.48 -8.17
CA VAL A 193 -4.21 4.47 -9.02
C VAL A 193 -5.69 4.81 -9.25
N ARG A 194 -6.43 5.20 -8.19
CA ARG A 194 -7.83 5.64 -8.31
C ARG A 194 -7.98 6.89 -9.16
N GLN A 195 -7.07 7.86 -9.01
CA GLN A 195 -7.02 9.09 -9.79
C GLN A 195 -6.47 8.88 -11.22
N ARG A 196 -5.88 7.70 -11.49
CA ARG A 196 -5.21 7.37 -12.76
C ARG A 196 -4.07 8.35 -13.09
N HIS A 197 -3.44 8.88 -12.06
CA HIS A 197 -2.41 9.91 -12.18
C HIS A 197 -1.41 9.81 -11.02
N CYS A 198 -0.11 9.77 -11.35
CA CYS A 198 1.01 9.76 -10.41
C CYS A 198 1.36 11.22 -10.05
N LYS A 199 0.86 11.70 -8.92
CA LYS A 199 1.07 13.08 -8.46
C LYS A 199 2.41 13.20 -7.74
N THR A 200 3.51 13.12 -8.49
CA THR A 200 4.87 13.25 -7.93
C THR A 200 5.44 14.64 -8.07
N THR A 201 6.27 15.06 -7.10
CA THR A 201 7.04 16.30 -7.12
C THR A 201 8.46 16.11 -7.68
N LEU A 202 8.85 14.88 -8.03
CA LEU A 202 10.17 14.59 -8.59
C LEU A 202 10.39 15.39 -9.89
N VAL A 203 11.52 16.09 -9.97
CA VAL A 203 11.81 16.93 -11.15
C VAL A 203 12.09 16.07 -12.38
N ARG A 204 11.41 16.39 -13.49
CA ARG A 204 11.64 15.75 -14.79
C ARG A 204 12.92 16.30 -15.43
N ASN A 205 13.90 15.45 -15.64
CA ASN A 205 15.19 15.75 -16.25
C ASN A 205 15.75 14.51 -16.96
N GLU A 206 16.96 14.60 -17.50
CA GLU A 206 17.59 13.46 -18.21
C GLU A 206 17.72 12.21 -17.33
N LYS A 207 18.05 12.37 -16.03
CA LYS A 207 18.20 11.27 -15.08
C LYS A 207 16.89 10.56 -14.79
N THR A 208 15.77 11.28 -14.82
CA THR A 208 14.43 10.77 -14.52
C THR A 208 13.59 10.47 -15.77
N ALA A 209 14.14 10.72 -16.96
CA ALA A 209 13.39 10.60 -18.22
C ALA A 209 12.80 9.19 -18.44
N GLU A 210 13.56 8.14 -18.13
CA GLU A 210 13.09 6.76 -18.26
C GLU A 210 12.00 6.43 -17.25
N LEU A 211 12.14 6.90 -16.02
CA LEU A 211 11.11 6.75 -14.99
C LEU A 211 9.80 7.42 -15.42
N TYR A 212 9.86 8.63 -15.98
CA TYR A 212 8.68 9.32 -16.48
C TYR A 212 8.00 8.61 -17.64
N ARG A 213 8.76 7.91 -18.50
CA ARG A 213 8.16 7.04 -19.53
C ARG A 213 7.39 5.87 -18.92
N LEU A 214 7.90 5.30 -17.81
CA LEU A 214 7.19 4.24 -17.07
C LEU A 214 5.91 4.78 -16.44
N ILE A 215 5.96 5.95 -15.79
CA ILE A 215 4.79 6.62 -15.21
C ILE A 215 3.74 6.87 -16.30
N GLU A 216 4.11 7.49 -17.39
CA GLU A 216 3.22 7.79 -18.53
C GLU A 216 2.56 6.51 -19.08
N ARG A 217 3.33 5.41 -19.19
CA ARG A 217 2.83 4.10 -19.60
C ARG A 217 1.84 3.51 -18.59
N ALA A 218 2.13 3.64 -17.30
CA ALA A 218 1.24 3.17 -16.23
C ALA A 218 -0.08 3.96 -16.22
N GLU A 219 -0.01 5.28 -16.28
CA GLU A 219 -1.19 6.15 -16.37
C GLU A 219 -2.02 5.88 -17.63
N LYS A 220 -1.36 5.70 -18.78
CA LYS A 220 -2.02 5.32 -20.03
C LYS A 220 -2.76 4.00 -19.85
N TRP A 221 -2.11 3.00 -19.25
CA TRP A 221 -2.74 1.72 -18.99
C TRP A 221 -3.98 1.86 -18.10
N LEU A 222 -3.92 2.66 -17.03
CA LEU A 222 -5.06 2.92 -16.14
C LEU A 222 -6.22 3.65 -16.86
N ARG A 223 -5.92 4.51 -17.83
CA ARG A 223 -6.96 5.20 -18.63
C ARG A 223 -7.63 4.28 -19.64
N GLU A 224 -6.87 3.40 -20.27
CA GLU A 224 -7.33 2.53 -21.36
C GLU A 224 -7.92 1.19 -20.86
N ASN A 225 -7.68 0.85 -19.58
CA ASN A 225 -8.12 -0.42 -19.02
C ASN A 225 -9.00 -0.23 -17.79
N SER A 226 -10.10 -0.98 -17.75
CA SER A 226 -10.87 -1.21 -16.52
C SER A 226 -10.31 -2.41 -15.77
N TYR A 227 -10.39 -2.37 -14.45
CA TYR A 227 -10.07 -3.47 -13.55
C TYR A 227 -11.16 -3.58 -12.48
N CYS A 228 -11.43 -4.80 -11.99
CA CYS A 228 -12.37 -5.09 -10.91
C CYS A 228 -11.65 -5.65 -9.68
N ASN A 229 -10.33 -5.77 -9.74
CA ASN A 229 -9.51 -6.27 -8.64
C ASN A 229 -9.63 -5.34 -7.43
N PRO A 230 -10.01 -5.85 -6.24
CA PRO A 230 -9.99 -5.05 -5.02
C PRO A 230 -8.56 -4.62 -4.68
N VAL A 231 -8.33 -3.33 -4.52
CA VAL A 231 -7.07 -2.78 -3.99
C VAL A 231 -7.29 -2.50 -2.51
N ILE A 232 -6.61 -3.24 -1.65
CA ILE A 232 -6.86 -3.30 -0.22
C ILE A 232 -5.64 -2.78 0.53
N LYS A 233 -5.88 -1.89 1.51
CA LYS A 233 -4.85 -1.41 2.42
C LYS A 233 -4.34 -2.56 3.30
N TRP A 234 -3.02 -2.77 3.33
CA TRP A 234 -2.37 -3.64 4.30
C TRP A 234 -2.26 -2.90 5.64
N PRO A 235 -2.85 -3.41 6.73
CA PRO A 235 -2.79 -2.75 8.03
C PRO A 235 -1.50 -3.12 8.78
N THR A 236 -0.39 -2.47 8.44
CA THR A 236 0.94 -2.74 8.99
C THR A 236 0.97 -2.73 10.53
N GLU A 237 0.20 -1.84 11.16
CA GLU A 237 0.10 -1.76 12.63
C GLU A 237 -0.43 -3.06 13.27
N SER A 238 -1.35 -3.75 12.59
CA SER A 238 -2.01 -4.97 13.10
C SER A 238 -1.38 -6.26 12.59
N TRP A 239 -0.89 -6.27 11.35
CA TRP A 239 -0.41 -7.47 10.67
C TRP A 239 1.11 -7.53 10.53
N GLY A 240 1.82 -6.44 10.91
CA GLY A 240 3.25 -6.26 10.67
C GLY A 240 3.55 -5.93 9.20
N GLU A 241 4.82 -5.95 8.85
CA GLU A 241 5.30 -5.58 7.52
C GLU A 241 4.61 -6.40 6.42
N ILE A 242 4.29 -5.73 5.32
CA ILE A 242 3.67 -6.36 4.15
C ILE A 242 4.57 -7.48 3.59
N PRO A 243 4.01 -8.58 3.06
CA PRO A 243 4.82 -9.70 2.55
C PRO A 243 5.79 -9.34 1.41
N ALA A 244 5.52 -8.25 0.72
CA ALA A 244 6.39 -7.72 -0.33
C ALA A 244 7.49 -6.78 0.20
N ASP A 245 7.52 -6.44 1.51
CA ASP A 245 8.56 -5.60 2.12
C ASP A 245 9.98 -6.16 1.89
N PHE A 246 10.91 -5.28 1.50
CA PHE A 246 12.28 -5.65 1.17
C PHE A 246 13.17 -5.95 2.38
N GLY A 247 12.67 -5.67 3.60
CA GLY A 247 13.43 -5.90 4.84
C GLY A 247 14.65 -5.00 5.01
N ARG A 248 14.68 -3.87 4.32
CA ARG A 248 15.74 -2.86 4.43
C ARG A 248 15.32 -1.80 5.45
N LYS A 249 15.79 -1.99 6.67
CA LYS A 249 15.67 -1.00 7.75
C LYS A 249 17.06 -0.71 8.31
#